data_a9e298f6bbbe196fa0de3d736794bc13
#
_entry.id   a9e298f6bbbe196fa0de3d736794bc13
#
_cell.length_a   1.000
_cell.length_b   1.000
_cell.length_c   1.000
_cell.angle_alpha   90.00
_cell.angle_beta   90.00
_cell.angle_gamma   90.00
#
_symmetry.space_group_name_H-M   'P 1'
#
loop_
_entity.id
_entity.type
_entity.pdbx_description
1 polymer ?
#
loop_
_entity_poly.entity_id
_entity_poly.type
_entity_poly.pdbx_seq_one_letter_code
_entity_poly.pdbx_strand_id
1 'polypeptide(L)'
;MDAVPMLSAPPLAVSYAGETVWLLPERALWWPAQRVLWIADLHLGKAATYRALGQPVPGGTTRENLARISALVLHYQPAQLVFLGDFLHAVQSRTASVLDALTQWRALNPDLDCTLVRGNHDSRAGDPPASLGIRVVDEPWLIGPFAACHHPQKHASHGVIAGHLHPALSLRGRAHDRLRLPCFCLEPGLAILPAFGEFTGGWNVLPQPGRRLFPVGGQAVWQLPET
;
A
#
# COMPACT_ATOMS: atom_id res chain seq x y z
N MET A 1 -15.44 -19.10 12.03
CA MET A 1 -14.88 -18.96 10.67
C MET A 1 -15.32 -17.59 10.18
N ASP A 2 -14.49 -16.60 10.38
CA ASP A 2 -14.77 -15.25 9.84
C ASP A 2 -14.66 -15.35 8.32
N ALA A 3 -15.69 -14.86 7.62
CA ALA A 3 -15.73 -14.90 6.17
C ALA A 3 -14.50 -14.14 5.60
N VAL A 4 -13.71 -14.82 4.76
CA VAL A 4 -12.67 -14.16 3.99
C VAL A 4 -13.34 -13.06 3.17
N PRO A 5 -12.91 -11.80 3.29
CA PRO A 5 -13.54 -10.72 2.53
C PRO A 5 -13.44 -11.02 1.04
N MET A 6 -14.58 -11.03 0.37
CA MET A 6 -14.63 -11.20 -1.08
C MET A 6 -13.87 -10.03 -1.74
N LEU A 7 -13.03 -10.35 -2.71
CA LEU A 7 -12.37 -9.32 -3.51
C LEU A 7 -13.40 -8.51 -4.29
N SER A 8 -13.06 -7.25 -4.49
CA SER A 8 -13.85 -6.25 -5.20
C SER A 8 -13.98 -6.56 -6.71
N ALA A 9 -14.38 -5.58 -7.49
CA ALA A 9 -14.46 -5.65 -8.95
C ALA A 9 -13.10 -6.04 -9.60
N PRO A 10 -13.10 -6.45 -10.88
CA PRO A 10 -11.87 -6.81 -11.57
C PRO A 10 -10.84 -5.67 -11.54
N PRO A 11 -9.54 -6.02 -11.43
CA PRO A 11 -8.47 -5.04 -11.40
C PRO A 11 -8.35 -4.29 -12.74
N LEU A 12 -7.75 -3.11 -12.71
CA LEU A 12 -7.46 -2.33 -13.91
C LEU A 12 -6.03 -2.61 -14.39
N ALA A 13 -5.89 -3.23 -15.55
CA ALA A 13 -4.58 -3.47 -16.16
C ALA A 13 -4.06 -2.18 -16.82
N VAL A 14 -2.80 -1.85 -16.55
CA VAL A 14 -2.11 -0.68 -17.13
C VAL A 14 -0.69 -1.05 -17.54
N SER A 15 -0.18 -0.38 -18.59
CA SER A 15 1.24 -0.49 -18.96
C SER A 15 2.07 0.51 -18.14
N TYR A 16 3.16 0.01 -17.54
CA TYR A 16 4.12 0.81 -16.78
C TYR A 16 5.54 0.22 -16.89
N ALA A 17 6.52 1.03 -17.26
CA ALA A 17 7.92 0.64 -17.41
C ALA A 17 8.16 -0.62 -18.29
N GLY A 18 7.37 -0.77 -19.35
CA GLY A 18 7.45 -1.92 -20.27
C GLY A 18 6.69 -3.17 -19.82
N GLU A 19 6.11 -3.16 -18.63
CA GLU A 19 5.36 -4.27 -18.06
C GLU A 19 3.86 -3.98 -17.99
N THR A 20 3.07 -5.05 -17.90
CA THR A 20 1.65 -4.95 -17.54
C THR A 20 1.52 -5.14 -16.04
N VAL A 21 1.00 -4.14 -15.34
CA VAL A 21 0.68 -4.19 -13.92
C VAL A 21 -0.82 -3.98 -13.70
N TRP A 22 -1.36 -4.51 -12.63
CA TRP A 22 -2.77 -4.39 -12.30
C TRP A 22 -2.96 -3.53 -11.06
N LEU A 23 -3.75 -2.48 -11.19
CA LEU A 23 -4.16 -1.63 -10.07
C LEU A 23 -5.38 -2.27 -9.42
N LEU A 24 -5.28 -2.57 -8.13
CA LEU A 24 -6.30 -3.32 -7.38
C LEU A 24 -7.19 -2.36 -6.58
N PRO A 25 -8.51 -2.63 -6.54
CA PRO A 25 -9.43 -1.86 -5.69
C PRO A 25 -9.04 -1.85 -4.19
N GLU A 26 -8.31 -2.87 -3.75
CA GLU A 26 -7.76 -2.99 -2.40
C GLU A 26 -6.59 -2.04 -2.13
N ARG A 27 -6.23 -1.17 -3.09
CA ARG A 27 -5.10 -0.23 -3.00
C ARG A 27 -3.73 -0.90 -3.00
N ALA A 28 -3.62 -1.99 -3.72
CA ALA A 28 -2.37 -2.71 -3.98
C ALA A 28 -2.10 -2.73 -5.49
N LEU A 29 -0.85 -2.98 -5.88
CA LEU A 29 -0.45 -3.18 -7.26
C LEU A 29 0.01 -4.62 -7.43
N TRP A 30 -0.48 -5.29 -8.46
CA TRP A 30 -0.11 -6.64 -8.82
C TRP A 30 0.73 -6.68 -10.10
N TRP A 31 1.87 -7.35 -10.07
CA TRP A 31 2.70 -7.63 -11.25
C TRP A 31 2.62 -9.12 -11.60
N PRO A 32 1.76 -9.50 -12.57
CA PRO A 32 1.48 -10.91 -12.87
C PRO A 32 2.70 -11.68 -13.36
N ALA A 33 3.54 -11.07 -14.19
CA ALA A 33 4.68 -11.74 -14.83
C ALA A 33 5.67 -12.35 -13.82
N GLN A 34 5.84 -11.73 -12.66
CA GLN A 34 6.73 -12.19 -11.59
C GLN A 34 5.98 -12.57 -10.31
N ARG A 35 4.65 -12.52 -10.31
CA ARG A 35 3.80 -12.80 -9.16
C ARG A 35 4.20 -11.97 -7.92
N VAL A 36 4.44 -10.67 -8.13
CA VAL A 36 4.79 -9.74 -7.06
C VAL A 36 3.59 -8.87 -6.71
N LEU A 37 3.25 -8.82 -5.43
CA LEU A 37 2.23 -7.94 -4.87
C LEU A 37 2.91 -6.78 -4.13
N TRP A 38 2.49 -5.54 -4.44
CA TRP A 38 3.04 -4.32 -3.87
C TRP A 38 2.02 -3.62 -3.00
N ILE A 39 2.42 -3.25 -1.79
CA ILE A 39 1.58 -2.54 -0.81
C ILE A 39 2.38 -1.37 -0.26
N ALA A 40 1.80 -0.17 -0.23
CA ALA A 40 2.42 1.01 0.34
C ALA A 40 1.73 1.45 1.64
N ASP A 41 2.51 2.00 2.56
CA ASP A 41 2.02 2.77 3.71
C ASP A 41 0.96 2.03 4.53
N LEU A 42 1.33 0.89 5.07
CA LEU A 42 0.43 0.01 5.84
C LEU A 42 0.09 0.60 7.21
N HIS A 43 1.05 1.31 7.83
CA HIS A 43 0.90 2.02 9.11
C HIS A 43 0.22 1.20 10.21
N LEU A 44 0.64 -0.05 10.40
CA LEU A 44 0.10 -0.89 11.46
C LEU A 44 0.24 -0.24 12.84
N GLY A 45 -0.78 -0.41 13.66
CA GLY A 45 -0.83 0.16 15.00
C GLY A 45 -1.14 1.66 15.06
N LYS A 46 -1.43 2.33 13.94
CA LYS A 46 -1.76 3.76 13.91
C LYS A 46 -2.94 4.10 14.81
N ALA A 47 -4.02 3.33 14.76
CA ALA A 47 -5.17 3.53 15.62
C ALA A 47 -4.82 3.33 17.12
N ALA A 48 -3.90 2.44 17.45
CA ALA A 48 -3.41 2.27 18.82
C ALA A 48 -2.65 3.51 19.30
N THR A 49 -1.80 4.07 18.44
CA THR A 49 -1.07 5.32 18.72
C THR A 49 -2.03 6.49 18.97
N TYR A 50 -3.04 6.67 18.13
CA TYR A 50 -4.03 7.75 18.31
C TYR A 50 -4.83 7.59 19.60
N ARG A 51 -5.24 6.36 19.96
CA ARG A 51 -5.91 6.10 21.25
C ARG A 51 -4.99 6.39 22.45
N ALA A 52 -3.73 6.05 22.36
CA ALA A 52 -2.74 6.38 23.40
C ALA A 52 -2.57 7.89 23.60
N LEU A 53 -2.84 8.68 22.53
CA LEU A 53 -2.86 10.15 22.57
C LEU A 53 -4.25 10.74 22.91
N GLY A 54 -5.19 9.91 23.37
CA GLY A 54 -6.53 10.36 23.78
C GLY A 54 -7.51 10.62 22.64
N GLN A 55 -7.18 10.26 21.39
CA GLN A 55 -8.06 10.44 20.25
C GLN A 55 -8.97 9.21 20.07
N PRO A 56 -10.31 9.38 19.98
CA PRO A 56 -11.23 8.28 19.78
C PRO A 56 -11.15 7.80 18.32
N VAL A 57 -10.48 6.69 18.08
CA VAL A 57 -10.46 6.01 16.78
C VAL A 57 -10.94 4.57 16.93
N PRO A 58 -11.65 4.02 15.94
CA PRO A 58 -12.11 2.64 15.96
C PRO A 58 -10.99 1.65 16.22
N GLY A 59 -11.29 0.56 16.94
CA GLY A 59 -10.38 -0.59 17.07
C GLY A 59 -10.44 -1.48 15.84
N GLY A 60 -9.51 -2.44 15.74
CA GLY A 60 -9.59 -3.50 14.71
C GLY A 60 -8.75 -3.25 13.46
N THR A 61 -8.37 -2.02 13.15
CA THR A 61 -7.73 -1.64 11.89
C THR A 61 -6.47 -2.45 11.51
N THR A 62 -5.65 -2.86 12.48
CA THR A 62 -4.50 -3.75 12.21
C THR A 62 -4.95 -5.11 11.69
N ARG A 63 -5.93 -5.73 12.36
CA ARG A 63 -6.46 -7.05 11.95
C ARG A 63 -7.20 -6.97 10.61
N GLU A 64 -7.96 -5.91 10.38
CA GLU A 64 -8.65 -5.65 9.12
C GLU A 64 -7.67 -5.50 7.96
N ASN A 65 -6.59 -4.73 8.14
CA ASN A 65 -5.54 -4.60 7.12
C ASN A 65 -4.85 -5.95 6.85
N LEU A 66 -4.51 -6.72 7.87
CA LEU A 66 -3.92 -8.05 7.71
C LEU A 66 -4.89 -9.03 7.04
N ALA A 67 -6.19 -8.97 7.36
CA ALA A 67 -7.21 -9.78 6.69
C ALA A 67 -7.33 -9.42 5.20
N ARG A 68 -7.28 -8.13 4.84
CA ARG A 68 -7.25 -7.69 3.43
C ARG A 68 -6.01 -8.21 2.70
N ILE A 69 -4.84 -8.17 3.34
CA ILE A 69 -3.61 -8.75 2.77
C ILE A 69 -3.80 -10.25 2.57
N SER A 70 -4.34 -10.96 3.57
CA SER A 70 -4.59 -12.41 3.47
C SER A 70 -5.52 -12.75 2.30
N ALA A 71 -6.58 -11.96 2.07
CA ALA A 71 -7.48 -12.15 0.94
C ALA A 71 -6.75 -11.99 -0.41
N LEU A 72 -5.88 -10.96 -0.52
CA LEU A 72 -5.05 -10.75 -1.71
C LEU A 72 -4.06 -11.90 -1.92
N VAL A 73 -3.39 -12.34 -0.85
CA VAL A 73 -2.45 -13.47 -0.90
C VAL A 73 -3.15 -14.75 -1.34
N LEU A 74 -4.32 -15.04 -0.79
CA LEU A 74 -5.11 -16.22 -1.16
C LEU A 74 -5.54 -16.20 -2.62
N HIS A 75 -5.96 -15.03 -3.12
CA HIS A 75 -6.48 -14.89 -4.49
C HIS A 75 -5.36 -14.85 -5.55
N TYR A 76 -4.35 -14.01 -5.35
CA TYR A 76 -3.28 -13.80 -6.35
C TYR A 76 -2.12 -14.79 -6.20
N GLN A 77 -2.00 -15.45 -5.05
CA GLN A 77 -0.91 -16.38 -4.73
C GLN A 77 0.47 -15.80 -5.09
N PRO A 78 0.83 -14.63 -4.55
CA PRO A 78 2.10 -13.99 -4.89
C PRO A 78 3.28 -14.89 -4.52
N ALA A 79 4.32 -14.86 -5.34
CA ALA A 79 5.63 -15.40 -4.98
C ALA A 79 6.31 -14.48 -3.97
N GLN A 80 6.05 -13.17 -4.09
CA GLN A 80 6.64 -12.15 -3.22
C GLN A 80 5.64 -11.05 -2.89
N LEU A 81 5.67 -10.60 -1.63
CA LEU A 81 4.95 -9.43 -1.13
C LEU A 81 5.96 -8.34 -0.76
N VAL A 82 5.84 -7.18 -1.40
CA VAL A 82 6.72 -6.04 -1.17
C VAL A 82 5.96 -4.92 -0.50
N PHE A 83 6.45 -4.50 0.66
CA PHE A 83 5.97 -3.33 1.37
C PHE A 83 6.84 -2.12 1.03
N LEU A 84 6.23 -1.06 0.55
CA LEU A 84 6.89 0.19 0.16
C LEU A 84 6.92 1.19 1.31
N GLY A 85 7.53 0.77 2.41
CA GLY A 85 7.74 1.58 3.60
C GLY A 85 6.51 1.78 4.49
N ASP A 86 6.78 2.44 5.61
CA ASP A 86 5.79 2.80 6.63
C ASP A 86 4.94 1.62 7.08
N PHE A 87 5.62 0.51 7.36
CA PHE A 87 5.00 -0.74 7.80
C PHE A 87 4.40 -0.59 9.21
N LEU A 88 5.19 -0.07 10.16
CA LEU A 88 4.74 0.32 11.49
C LEU A 88 4.60 1.84 11.58
N HIS A 89 3.56 2.33 12.25
CA HIS A 89 3.32 3.77 12.29
C HIS A 89 4.30 4.55 13.18
N ALA A 90 4.61 4.01 14.37
CA ALA A 90 5.46 4.66 15.37
C ALA A 90 5.96 3.63 16.40
N VAL A 91 6.87 4.02 17.29
CA VAL A 91 7.31 3.17 18.42
C VAL A 91 6.11 2.69 19.24
N GLN A 92 5.13 3.56 19.49
CA GLN A 92 3.90 3.26 20.23
C GLN A 92 3.00 2.23 19.51
N SER A 93 3.24 1.97 18.23
CA SER A 93 2.53 0.93 17.47
C SER A 93 2.99 -0.49 17.84
N ARG A 94 4.13 -0.65 18.50
CA ARG A 94 4.72 -1.95 18.89
C ARG A 94 4.04 -2.55 20.13
N THR A 95 2.72 -2.49 20.19
CA THR A 95 1.96 -3.12 21.27
C THR A 95 1.94 -4.65 21.13
N ALA A 96 1.77 -5.37 22.23
CA ALA A 96 1.63 -6.83 22.21
C ALA A 96 0.53 -7.26 21.20
N SER A 97 -0.62 -6.59 21.21
CA SER A 97 -1.73 -6.88 20.31
C SER A 97 -1.39 -6.74 18.81
N VAL A 98 -0.57 -5.76 18.43
CA VAL A 98 -0.11 -5.58 17.04
C VAL A 98 0.91 -6.64 16.67
N LEU A 99 1.88 -6.91 17.55
CA LEU A 99 2.91 -7.92 17.31
C LEU A 99 2.33 -9.34 17.26
N ASP A 100 1.37 -9.65 18.13
CA ASP A 100 0.66 -10.93 18.12
C ASP A 100 -0.14 -11.13 16.82
N ALA A 101 -0.85 -10.08 16.36
CA ALA A 101 -1.58 -10.12 15.10
C ALA A 101 -0.64 -10.37 13.91
N LEU A 102 0.51 -9.71 13.87
CA LEU A 102 1.55 -9.93 12.85
C LEU A 102 2.12 -11.34 12.91
N THR A 103 2.41 -11.85 14.10
CA THR A 103 2.94 -13.21 14.30
C THR A 103 1.92 -14.25 13.81
N GLN A 104 0.65 -14.09 14.16
CA GLN A 104 -0.42 -14.95 13.68
C GLN A 104 -0.58 -14.89 12.16
N TRP A 105 -0.57 -13.69 11.58
CA TRP A 105 -0.64 -13.52 10.14
C TRP A 105 0.54 -14.20 9.42
N ARG A 106 1.75 -14.06 9.95
CA ARG A 106 2.96 -14.68 9.38
C ARG A 106 2.92 -16.20 9.47
N ALA A 107 2.42 -16.75 10.58
CA ALA A 107 2.25 -18.18 10.76
C ALA A 107 1.26 -18.82 9.75
N LEU A 108 0.29 -18.05 9.26
CA LEU A 108 -0.65 -18.46 8.20
C LEU A 108 -0.05 -18.38 6.79
N ASN A 109 1.09 -17.69 6.63
CA ASN A 109 1.75 -17.48 5.33
C ASN A 109 3.27 -17.77 5.44
N PRO A 110 3.69 -18.99 5.89
CA PRO A 110 5.09 -19.26 6.25
C PRO A 110 6.04 -19.19 5.05
N ASP A 111 5.57 -19.57 3.86
CA ASP A 111 6.38 -19.65 2.64
C ASP A 111 6.36 -18.38 1.79
N LEU A 112 5.57 -17.37 2.18
CA LEU A 112 5.49 -16.12 1.43
C LEU A 112 6.77 -15.30 1.62
N ASP A 113 7.51 -15.03 0.54
CA ASP A 113 8.64 -14.10 0.59
C ASP A 113 8.13 -12.67 0.82
N CYS A 114 8.55 -12.06 1.93
CA CYS A 114 8.15 -10.71 2.32
C CYS A 114 9.36 -9.79 2.37
N THR A 115 9.29 -8.67 1.66
CA THR A 115 10.34 -7.65 1.68
C THR A 115 9.74 -6.30 2.07
N LEU A 116 10.38 -5.60 2.99
CA LEU A 116 10.07 -4.22 3.38
C LEU A 116 11.17 -3.30 2.85
N VAL A 117 10.83 -2.40 1.95
CA VAL A 117 11.66 -1.22 1.65
C VAL A 117 11.43 -0.23 2.78
N ARG A 118 12.49 0.10 3.54
CA ARG A 118 12.36 0.90 4.77
C ARG A 118 11.84 2.30 4.47
N GLY A 119 10.75 2.70 5.17
CA GLY A 119 10.19 4.04 5.16
C GLY A 119 10.71 4.92 6.31
N ASN A 120 10.34 6.20 6.28
CA ASN A 120 10.73 7.14 7.33
C ASN A 120 10.06 6.86 8.69
N HIS A 121 8.87 6.27 8.70
CA HIS A 121 8.24 5.81 9.94
C HIS A 121 8.96 4.57 10.48
N ASP A 122 9.36 3.63 9.64
CA ASP A 122 10.11 2.43 10.05
C ASP A 122 11.45 2.79 10.69
N SER A 123 12.15 3.77 10.13
CA SER A 123 13.42 4.28 10.69
C SER A 123 13.25 4.81 12.13
N ARG A 124 12.06 5.28 12.51
CA ARG A 124 11.74 5.80 13.84
C ARG A 124 11.08 4.74 14.74
N ALA A 125 10.19 3.92 14.19
CA ALA A 125 9.48 2.87 14.91
C ALA A 125 10.36 1.65 15.20
N GLY A 126 11.44 1.49 14.44
CA GLY A 126 12.27 0.29 14.38
C GLY A 126 11.71 -0.74 13.41
N ASP A 127 12.60 -1.53 12.84
CA ASP A 127 12.28 -2.61 11.91
C ASP A 127 11.30 -3.62 12.55
N PRO A 128 10.49 -4.34 11.75
CA PRO A 128 9.68 -5.43 12.27
C PRO A 128 10.54 -6.49 12.93
N PRO A 129 10.02 -7.21 13.95
CA PRO A 129 10.77 -8.27 14.62
C PRO A 129 11.35 -9.29 13.62
N ALA A 130 12.61 -9.67 13.79
CA ALA A 130 13.29 -10.64 12.92
C ALA A 130 12.56 -11.98 12.84
N SER A 131 11.81 -12.36 13.91
CA SER A 131 10.99 -13.57 13.96
C SER A 131 9.87 -13.61 12.90
N LEU A 132 9.50 -12.46 12.32
CA LEU A 132 8.52 -12.40 11.23
C LEU A 132 9.11 -12.81 9.88
N GLY A 133 10.44 -12.95 9.74
CA GLY A 133 11.09 -13.32 8.50
C GLY A 133 10.84 -12.34 7.36
N ILE A 134 10.60 -11.07 7.64
CA ILE A 134 10.46 -10.00 6.65
C ILE A 134 11.86 -9.45 6.38
N ARG A 135 12.31 -9.54 5.12
CA ARG A 135 13.57 -8.94 4.69
C ARG A 135 13.42 -7.43 4.66
N VAL A 136 14.31 -6.70 5.35
CA VAL A 136 14.33 -5.24 5.30
C VAL A 136 15.47 -4.79 4.41
N VAL A 137 15.17 -3.87 3.49
CA VAL A 137 16.10 -3.30 2.52
C VAL A 137 15.98 -1.78 2.48
N ASP A 138 17.04 -1.11 2.06
CA ASP A 138 17.03 0.34 1.84
C ASP A 138 16.57 0.66 0.40
N GLU A 139 16.07 1.87 0.19
CA GLU A 139 15.70 2.36 -1.14
C GLU A 139 16.88 2.99 -1.90
N PRO A 140 16.94 2.87 -3.24
CA PRO A 140 16.05 2.07 -4.09
C PRO A 140 16.41 0.58 -4.06
N TRP A 141 15.44 -0.29 -3.93
CA TRP A 141 15.63 -1.72 -4.10
C TRP A 141 15.16 -2.18 -5.48
N LEU A 142 16.07 -2.78 -6.26
CA LEU A 142 15.79 -3.13 -7.65
C LEU A 142 15.17 -4.52 -7.78
N ILE A 143 14.08 -4.62 -8.56
CA ILE A 143 13.39 -5.86 -8.87
C ILE A 143 12.87 -5.82 -10.32
N GLY A 144 13.48 -6.62 -11.21
CA GLY A 144 13.17 -6.56 -12.64
C GLY A 144 13.35 -5.14 -13.20
N PRO A 145 12.38 -4.61 -13.95
CA PRO A 145 12.45 -3.25 -14.51
C PRO A 145 12.07 -2.16 -13.50
N PHE A 146 11.81 -2.51 -12.25
CA PHE A 146 11.34 -1.58 -11.24
C PHE A 146 12.37 -1.26 -10.17
N ALA A 147 12.33 -0.04 -9.67
CA ALA A 147 13.02 0.39 -8.45
C ALA A 147 11.95 0.62 -7.36
N ALA A 148 11.94 -0.23 -6.35
CA ALA A 148 11.08 -0.12 -5.19
C ALA A 148 11.62 0.97 -4.26
N CYS A 149 10.80 1.96 -3.96
CA CYS A 149 11.15 3.05 -3.07
C CYS A 149 10.01 3.30 -2.08
N HIS A 150 10.33 3.87 -0.92
CA HIS A 150 9.32 4.50 -0.10
C HIS A 150 9.05 5.92 -0.60
N HIS A 151 10.09 6.75 -0.73
CA HIS A 151 9.94 8.12 -1.20
C HIS A 151 9.87 8.17 -2.74
N PRO A 152 8.91 8.95 -3.30
CA PRO A 152 8.88 9.22 -4.73
C PRO A 152 10.15 9.89 -5.21
N GLN A 153 10.82 9.26 -6.15
CA GLN A 153 12.06 9.74 -6.74
C GLN A 153 12.16 9.29 -8.20
N LYS A 154 13.16 9.77 -8.93
CA LYS A 154 13.48 9.27 -10.28
C LYS A 154 14.65 8.30 -10.21
N HIS A 155 14.63 7.30 -11.08
CA HIS A 155 15.74 6.38 -11.27
C HIS A 155 16.21 6.42 -12.72
N ALA A 156 17.52 6.29 -12.95
CA ALA A 156 18.11 6.50 -14.27
C ALA A 156 17.65 5.46 -15.32
N SER A 157 17.36 4.23 -14.90
CA SER A 157 17.11 3.10 -15.81
C SER A 157 15.90 2.24 -15.43
N HIS A 158 15.22 2.50 -14.29
CA HIS A 158 14.10 1.70 -13.81
C HIS A 158 12.87 2.57 -13.57
N GLY A 159 11.69 2.01 -13.78
CA GLY A 159 10.45 2.64 -13.34
C GLY A 159 10.33 2.56 -11.81
N VAL A 160 10.17 3.70 -11.15
CA VAL A 160 10.02 3.75 -9.69
C VAL A 160 8.58 3.40 -9.30
N ILE A 161 8.43 2.50 -8.32
CA ILE A 161 7.17 2.25 -7.62
C ILE A 161 7.36 2.71 -6.18
N ALA A 162 6.54 3.67 -5.72
CA ALA A 162 6.72 4.32 -4.42
C ALA A 162 5.40 4.50 -3.65
N GLY A 163 5.51 4.82 -2.36
CA GLY A 163 4.43 5.20 -1.45
C GLY A 163 4.58 6.63 -0.92
N HIS A 164 4.53 6.78 0.42
CA HIS A 164 4.83 7.97 1.21
C HIS A 164 3.82 9.12 1.09
N LEU A 165 3.48 9.55 -0.11
CA LEU A 165 2.62 10.74 -0.32
C LEU A 165 1.13 10.46 -0.08
N HIS A 166 0.72 9.20 -0.04
CA HIS A 166 -0.68 8.80 0.10
C HIS A 166 -1.59 9.55 -0.88
N PRO A 167 -1.39 9.43 -2.20
CA PRO A 167 -2.12 10.23 -3.17
C PRO A 167 -3.63 9.98 -3.05
N ALA A 168 -4.39 11.08 -3.05
CA ALA A 168 -5.85 11.07 -3.03
C ALA A 168 -6.40 12.15 -3.96
N LEU A 169 -7.48 11.83 -4.65
CA LEU A 169 -8.19 12.74 -5.53
C LEU A 169 -9.42 13.28 -4.83
N SER A 170 -9.59 14.60 -4.85
CA SER A 170 -10.81 15.24 -4.35
C SER A 170 -11.73 15.61 -5.50
N LEU A 171 -12.90 14.97 -5.52
CA LEU A 171 -13.99 15.28 -6.45
C LEU A 171 -14.96 16.24 -5.76
N ARG A 172 -15.46 17.21 -6.52
CA ARG A 172 -16.51 18.13 -6.08
C ARG A 172 -17.79 17.82 -6.83
N GLY A 173 -18.84 17.49 -6.09
CA GLY A 173 -20.18 17.30 -6.61
C GLY A 173 -20.98 18.58 -6.62
N ARG A 174 -22.28 18.47 -7.00
CA ARG A 174 -23.25 19.56 -6.84
C ARG A 174 -23.55 19.76 -5.34
N ALA A 175 -24.02 20.92 -4.94
CA ALA A 175 -24.42 21.24 -3.55
C ALA A 175 -23.29 21.12 -2.49
N HIS A 176 -22.03 21.48 -2.86
CA HIS A 176 -20.85 21.42 -2.00
C HIS A 176 -20.41 20.01 -1.55
N ASP A 177 -20.94 18.96 -2.14
CA ASP A 177 -20.48 17.61 -1.88
C ASP A 177 -18.99 17.47 -2.23
N ARG A 178 -18.24 16.84 -1.34
CA ARG A 178 -16.83 16.53 -1.54
C ARG A 178 -16.60 15.04 -1.30
N LEU A 179 -16.06 14.37 -2.30
CA LEU A 179 -15.62 12.98 -2.19
C LEU A 179 -14.12 12.95 -2.37
N ARG A 180 -13.42 12.36 -1.41
CA ARG A 180 -11.98 12.16 -1.46
C ARG A 180 -11.69 10.69 -1.57
N LEU A 181 -11.02 10.30 -2.66
CA LEU A 181 -10.73 8.91 -2.98
C LEU A 181 -9.23 8.67 -2.98
N PRO A 182 -8.72 7.56 -2.40
CA PRO A 182 -7.37 7.09 -2.64
C PRO A 182 -7.13 6.99 -4.15
N CYS A 183 -5.92 7.29 -4.61
CA CYS A 183 -5.66 7.39 -6.04
C CYS A 183 -4.27 6.86 -6.37
N PHE A 184 -4.15 5.93 -7.33
CA PHE A 184 -2.85 5.66 -7.94
C PHE A 184 -2.49 6.83 -8.85
N CYS A 185 -1.22 7.25 -8.79
CA CYS A 185 -0.70 8.34 -9.60
C CYS A 185 0.48 7.82 -10.42
N LEU A 186 0.32 7.73 -11.74
CA LEU A 186 1.34 7.22 -12.65
C LEU A 186 1.84 8.34 -13.56
N GLU A 187 3.15 8.53 -13.56
CA GLU A 187 3.88 9.46 -14.41
C GLU A 187 4.98 8.72 -15.18
N PRO A 188 5.59 9.30 -16.22
CA PRO A 188 6.75 8.71 -16.86
C PRO A 188 7.87 8.43 -15.86
N GLY A 189 8.16 7.14 -15.64
CA GLY A 189 9.20 6.68 -14.72
C GLY A 189 8.85 6.71 -13.23
N LEU A 190 7.62 7.09 -12.82
CA LEU A 190 7.21 7.11 -11.43
C LEU A 190 5.74 6.68 -11.26
N ALA A 191 5.50 5.65 -10.46
CA ALA A 191 4.20 5.23 -10.00
C ALA A 191 4.12 5.40 -8.48
N ILE A 192 3.11 6.13 -7.99
CA ILE A 192 2.88 6.35 -6.56
C ILE A 192 1.59 5.64 -6.18
N LEU A 193 1.67 4.74 -5.21
CA LEU A 193 0.56 3.97 -4.71
C LEU A 193 -0.21 4.75 -3.64
N PRO A 194 -1.53 4.62 -3.58
CA PRO A 194 -2.28 5.09 -2.42
C PRO A 194 -1.93 4.28 -1.17
N ALA A 195 -2.04 4.90 0.01
CA ALA A 195 -1.83 4.20 1.26
C ALA A 195 -2.82 3.01 1.39
N PHE A 196 -2.29 1.85 1.73
CA PHE A 196 -3.09 0.65 2.01
C PHE A 196 -3.79 0.77 3.37
N GLY A 197 -3.09 1.31 4.36
CA GLY A 197 -3.60 1.50 5.71
C GLY A 197 -4.75 2.51 5.78
N GLU A 198 -5.60 2.35 6.80
CA GLU A 198 -6.69 3.28 7.08
C GLU A 198 -6.20 4.49 7.89
N PHE A 199 -7.04 5.55 7.93
CA PHE A 199 -6.77 6.81 8.66
C PHE A 199 -5.49 7.51 8.24
N THR A 200 -4.97 7.23 7.05
CA THR A 200 -3.85 7.96 6.50
C THR A 200 -4.35 9.28 5.93
N GLY A 201 -3.69 10.38 6.30
CA GLY A 201 -3.80 11.63 5.58
C GLY A 201 -3.46 11.41 4.11
N GLY A 202 -3.42 12.44 3.28
CA GLY A 202 -3.01 12.20 1.92
C GLY A 202 -2.75 13.50 1.17
N TRP A 203 -1.85 13.40 0.20
CA TRP A 203 -1.60 14.46 -0.76
C TRP A 203 -2.74 14.53 -1.78
N ASN A 204 -3.36 15.70 -1.94
CA ASN A 204 -4.38 15.91 -2.94
C ASN A 204 -3.74 16.04 -4.32
N VAL A 205 -3.84 14.99 -5.14
CA VAL A 205 -3.30 14.99 -6.50
C VAL A 205 -4.17 15.82 -7.43
N LEU A 206 -3.50 16.53 -8.36
CA LEU A 206 -4.17 17.29 -9.40
C LEU A 206 -3.82 16.71 -10.78
N PRO A 207 -4.75 16.72 -11.74
CA PRO A 207 -4.45 16.41 -13.13
C PRO A 207 -3.33 17.32 -13.65
N GLN A 208 -2.40 16.75 -14.40
CA GLN A 208 -1.29 17.44 -15.06
C GLN A 208 -0.91 16.69 -16.33
N PRO A 209 -0.37 17.35 -17.36
CA PRO A 209 0.13 16.66 -18.55
C PRO A 209 1.11 15.52 -18.22
N GLY A 210 0.90 14.35 -18.79
CA GLY A 210 1.69 13.15 -18.56
C GLY A 210 1.42 12.41 -17.23
N ARG A 211 0.49 12.91 -16.40
CA ARG A 211 0.07 12.25 -15.16
C ARG A 211 -1.26 11.52 -15.39
N ARG A 212 -1.24 10.22 -15.23
CA ARG A 212 -2.44 9.37 -15.23
C ARG A 212 -2.92 9.14 -13.81
N LEU A 213 -4.19 9.41 -13.55
CA LEU A 213 -4.80 9.29 -12.23
C LEU A 213 -5.84 8.17 -12.23
N PHE A 214 -5.75 7.32 -11.20
CA PHE A 214 -6.63 6.16 -11.07
C PHE A 214 -7.21 6.14 -9.64
N PRO A 215 -8.30 6.92 -9.40
CA PRO A 215 -8.99 6.90 -8.11
C PRO A 215 -9.61 5.54 -7.84
N VAL A 216 -9.59 5.17 -6.56
CA VAL A 216 -10.23 3.97 -6.03
C VAL A 216 -11.51 4.37 -5.32
N GLY A 217 -12.65 3.95 -5.84
CA GLY A 217 -13.97 4.29 -5.28
C GLY A 217 -14.93 3.12 -5.31
N GLY A 218 -15.67 2.91 -4.22
CA GLY A 218 -16.46 1.70 -4.06
C GLY A 218 -15.55 0.47 -4.07
N GLN A 219 -15.80 -0.42 -5.01
CA GLN A 219 -14.99 -1.64 -5.19
C GLN A 219 -14.26 -1.65 -6.55
N ALA A 220 -13.97 -0.49 -7.13
CA ALA A 220 -13.39 -0.39 -8.46
C ALA A 220 -12.25 0.65 -8.52
N VAL A 221 -11.37 0.46 -9.50
CA VAL A 221 -10.38 1.44 -9.92
C VAL A 221 -10.87 2.11 -11.19
N TRP A 222 -10.87 3.43 -11.23
CA TRP A 222 -11.35 4.23 -12.34
C TRP A 222 -10.19 4.93 -13.02
N GLN A 223 -10.15 4.96 -14.34
CA GLN A 223 -9.19 5.79 -15.05
C GLN A 223 -9.83 7.16 -15.34
N LEU A 224 -9.17 8.24 -14.94
CA LEU A 224 -9.58 9.57 -15.39
C LEU A 224 -9.09 9.84 -16.81
N PRO A 225 -9.82 10.68 -17.58
CA PRO A 225 -9.33 11.18 -18.86
C PRO A 225 -7.96 11.87 -18.68
N GLU A 226 -7.06 11.65 -19.63
CA GLU A 226 -5.78 12.36 -19.68
C GLU A 226 -6.03 13.83 -20.04
N THR A 227 -5.33 14.76 -19.39
CA THR A 227 -5.42 16.22 -19.63
C THR A 227 -4.33 16.71 -20.57
#